data_be658a1e03077dc8b30678d059bb7d5a
#
_entry.id   be658a1e03077dc8b30678d059bb7d5a
#
_cell.length_a   1.000
_cell.length_b   1.000
_cell.length_c   1.000
_cell.angle_alpha   90.00
_cell.angle_beta   90.00
_cell.angle_gamma   90.00
#
_symmetry.space_group_name_H-M   'P 1'
#
loop_
_entity.id
_entity.type
_entity.pdbx_description
1 polymer ?
#
loop_
_entity_poly.entity_id
_entity_poly.type
_entity_poly.pdbx_seq_one_letter_code
_entity_poly.pdbx_strand_id
1 'polypeptide(L)'
;MIYHHLPEIEKWQLLQKPIGMKQYLQMPQLQPHYFELKLDLISPRNQGHVHFAPGKAYALVLIQGPSDVDLIANLKLNNKKIEGGDRVEFDTKKQMHCCYFAPNTIGKHKITIYAKKKDAESKYHDVIHLTLDVSEMPKNPISFPETWKNFFDLNMEVVSPKDTHLIKVHNRQTDAEILIRTPDDVELLGSLTNTREEKVEGGHQVFYDRHKSLWRCKFAPNCDGMFAAQIFAKRKADKGEYTSAVKFKIDAKNILTPPMSYPNTWPLFYELGLKIEAPRNRATAVWPDNASFAEIRISAPNDVALSCGIKFNGIKNENCALAQFDHDKQQWQLLFAPQCAGLHQLMIYGGRHSDSPTTFEAVAEFSLIVTKIRKPIIFPVTYTKF
;
A
#
# COMPACT_ATOMS: atom_id res chain seq x y z
N MET A 1 -53.64 21.21 -23.99
CA MET A 1 -54.96 20.97 -23.32
C MET A 1 -54.97 19.94 -22.20
N ILE A 2 -53.94 19.15 -22.04
CA ILE A 2 -53.86 18.10 -20.96
C ILE A 2 -53.42 18.69 -19.61
N TYR A 3 -52.69 19.80 -19.62
CA TYR A 3 -52.09 20.43 -18.43
C TYR A 3 -53.11 20.95 -17.39
N HIS A 4 -54.26 21.41 -17.83
CA HIS A 4 -55.27 22.00 -16.95
C HIS A 4 -56.08 20.97 -16.14
N HIS A 5 -56.02 19.70 -16.47
CA HIS A 5 -56.74 18.60 -15.78
C HIS A 5 -55.89 17.80 -14.80
N LEU A 6 -54.60 18.13 -14.68
CA LEU A 6 -53.69 17.49 -13.71
C LEU A 6 -53.84 18.10 -12.32
N PRO A 7 -53.70 17.31 -11.26
CA PRO A 7 -53.57 17.87 -9.90
C PRO A 7 -52.44 18.91 -9.83
N GLU A 8 -52.60 19.90 -8.96
CA GLU A 8 -51.64 21.01 -8.83
C GLU A 8 -50.20 20.52 -8.70
N ILE A 9 -49.95 19.44 -7.95
CA ILE A 9 -48.62 18.84 -7.72
C ILE A 9 -47.99 18.24 -8.99
N GLU A 10 -48.79 17.92 -10.01
CA GLU A 10 -48.35 17.31 -11.26
C GLU A 10 -48.17 18.36 -12.38
N LYS A 11 -48.64 19.57 -12.19
CA LYS A 11 -48.59 20.64 -13.21
C LYS A 11 -47.16 21.15 -13.52
N TRP A 12 -46.22 20.97 -12.60
CA TRP A 12 -44.85 21.43 -12.73
C TRP A 12 -43.91 20.41 -13.41
N GLN A 13 -44.42 19.29 -13.86
CA GLN A 13 -43.64 18.21 -14.46
C GLN A 13 -43.70 18.30 -15.98
N LEU A 14 -42.51 18.37 -16.63
CA LEU A 14 -42.35 18.29 -18.08
C LEU A 14 -42.18 16.84 -18.55
N LEU A 15 -42.66 15.86 -17.81
CA LEU A 15 -42.55 14.44 -18.10
C LEU A 15 -43.67 13.99 -19.05
N GLN A 16 -43.38 13.03 -19.93
CA GLN A 16 -44.40 12.42 -20.80
C GLN A 16 -45.53 11.72 -19.99
N LYS A 17 -45.13 11.16 -18.85
CA LYS A 17 -46.09 10.61 -17.84
C LYS A 17 -45.77 11.27 -16.51
N PRO A 18 -46.69 12.10 -15.97
CA PRO A 18 -46.51 12.68 -14.66
C PRO A 18 -46.40 11.61 -13.56
N ILE A 19 -45.52 11.89 -12.59
CA ILE A 19 -45.30 11.00 -11.42
C ILE A 19 -45.79 11.69 -10.15
N GLY A 20 -46.28 10.90 -9.20
CA GLY A 20 -46.71 11.41 -7.90
C GLY A 20 -45.53 11.82 -7.00
N MET A 21 -45.79 12.66 -5.99
CA MET A 21 -44.75 13.15 -5.06
C MET A 21 -43.98 12.00 -4.40
N LYS A 22 -44.64 10.93 -4.01
CA LYS A 22 -44.00 9.75 -3.40
C LYS A 22 -42.96 9.13 -4.34
N GLN A 23 -43.31 9.01 -5.61
CA GLN A 23 -42.41 8.46 -6.63
C GLN A 23 -41.26 9.42 -6.91
N TYR A 24 -41.52 10.73 -7.00
CA TYR A 24 -40.51 11.77 -7.19
C TYR A 24 -39.47 11.76 -6.06
N LEU A 25 -39.89 11.65 -4.81
CA LEU A 25 -38.98 11.57 -3.65
C LEU A 25 -38.17 10.29 -3.59
N GLN A 26 -38.54 9.26 -4.36
CA GLN A 26 -37.79 8.02 -4.50
C GLN A 26 -36.80 8.03 -5.66
N MET A 27 -36.76 9.09 -6.49
CA MET A 27 -35.81 9.21 -7.60
C MET A 27 -34.41 9.57 -7.10
N PRO A 28 -33.36 9.25 -7.88
CA PRO A 28 -32.01 9.72 -7.60
C PRO A 28 -31.96 11.24 -7.73
N GLN A 29 -31.23 11.90 -6.85
CA GLN A 29 -31.02 13.35 -6.96
C GLN A 29 -29.81 13.57 -7.88
N LEU A 30 -30.09 13.99 -9.13
CA LEU A 30 -29.09 14.28 -10.14
C LEU A 30 -28.76 15.77 -10.12
N GLN A 31 -27.47 16.12 -10.08
CA GLN A 31 -26.97 17.49 -10.06
C GLN A 31 -26.68 18.02 -11.48
N PRO A 32 -26.59 19.31 -11.73
CA PRO A 32 -26.36 19.87 -13.07
C PRO A 32 -25.16 19.26 -13.80
N HIS A 33 -24.02 19.09 -13.12
CA HIS A 33 -22.81 18.50 -13.68
C HIS A 33 -22.98 17.05 -14.17
N TYR A 34 -23.97 16.32 -13.66
CA TYR A 34 -24.30 14.99 -14.17
C TYR A 34 -24.64 15.03 -15.67
N PHE A 35 -25.47 16.03 -16.05
CA PHE A 35 -25.90 16.20 -17.45
C PHE A 35 -24.79 16.80 -18.30
N GLU A 36 -24.03 17.77 -17.77
CA GLU A 36 -22.91 18.40 -18.45
C GLU A 36 -21.81 17.40 -18.79
N LEU A 37 -21.54 16.45 -17.90
CA LEU A 37 -20.55 15.37 -18.10
C LEU A 37 -21.10 14.18 -18.86
N LYS A 38 -22.37 14.24 -19.33
CA LYS A 38 -23.04 13.17 -20.09
C LYS A 38 -22.99 11.81 -19.41
N LEU A 39 -23.21 11.80 -18.09
CA LEU A 39 -23.29 10.57 -17.31
C LEU A 39 -24.65 9.92 -17.49
N ASP A 40 -24.73 8.59 -17.40
CA ASP A 40 -25.98 7.82 -17.37
C ASP A 40 -25.94 6.81 -16.21
N LEU A 41 -26.91 6.95 -15.29
CA LEU A 41 -27.08 6.03 -14.16
C LEU A 41 -27.79 4.75 -14.62
N ILE A 42 -27.01 3.72 -14.85
CA ILE A 42 -27.50 2.43 -15.36
C ILE A 42 -28.18 1.61 -14.25
N SER A 43 -27.60 1.64 -13.03
CA SER A 43 -28.17 0.92 -11.88
C SER A 43 -27.82 1.65 -10.56
N PRO A 44 -28.82 1.91 -9.71
CA PRO A 44 -30.26 1.67 -9.86
C PRO A 44 -30.88 2.68 -10.81
N ARG A 45 -31.60 2.18 -11.81
CA ARG A 45 -32.25 3.06 -12.78
C ARG A 45 -33.50 3.68 -12.21
N ASN A 46 -33.59 5.02 -12.22
CA ASN A 46 -34.77 5.78 -11.73
C ASN A 46 -35.15 5.50 -10.26
N GLN A 47 -34.22 5.02 -9.45
CA GLN A 47 -34.41 4.76 -8.01
C GLN A 47 -33.32 5.47 -7.21
N GLY A 48 -33.71 6.29 -6.25
CA GLY A 48 -32.79 6.95 -5.31
C GLY A 48 -32.30 6.05 -4.17
N HIS A 49 -32.85 4.84 -4.07
CA HIS A 49 -32.46 3.84 -3.08
C HIS A 49 -31.64 2.73 -3.71
N VAL A 50 -30.55 2.39 -3.06
CA VAL A 50 -29.64 1.31 -3.45
C VAL A 50 -29.80 0.16 -2.45
N HIS A 51 -29.71 -1.06 -2.94
CA HIS A 51 -29.77 -2.27 -2.13
C HIS A 51 -28.48 -3.07 -2.27
N PHE A 52 -28.23 -3.96 -1.32
CA PHE A 52 -27.12 -4.91 -1.47
C PHE A 52 -27.27 -5.73 -2.74
N ALA A 53 -26.16 -5.96 -3.43
CA ALA A 53 -26.13 -6.92 -4.53
C ALA A 53 -26.44 -8.34 -3.99
N PRO A 54 -27.19 -9.15 -4.74
CA PRO A 54 -27.61 -10.49 -4.26
C PRO A 54 -26.41 -11.33 -3.78
N GLY A 55 -26.48 -11.81 -2.54
CA GLY A 55 -25.43 -12.62 -1.91
C GLY A 55 -24.10 -11.90 -1.64
N LYS A 56 -24.07 -10.55 -1.71
CA LYS A 56 -22.86 -9.73 -1.48
C LYS A 56 -23.00 -8.88 -0.22
N ALA A 57 -21.88 -8.48 0.33
CA ALA A 57 -21.78 -7.56 1.47
C ALA A 57 -21.59 -6.10 1.04
N TYR A 58 -21.92 -5.77 -0.20
CA TYR A 58 -21.85 -4.41 -0.76
C TYR A 58 -23.05 -4.11 -1.65
N ALA A 59 -23.35 -2.83 -1.77
CA ALA A 59 -24.26 -2.31 -2.79
C ALA A 59 -23.45 -1.84 -4.01
N LEU A 60 -24.01 -1.97 -5.21
CA LEU A 60 -23.35 -1.63 -6.47
C LEU A 60 -24.16 -0.59 -7.23
N VAL A 61 -23.49 0.50 -7.63
CA VAL A 61 -24.03 1.52 -8.53
C VAL A 61 -23.22 1.50 -9.81
N LEU A 62 -23.92 1.42 -10.96
CA LEU A 62 -23.31 1.39 -12.28
C LEU A 62 -23.61 2.69 -13.01
N ILE A 63 -22.55 3.35 -13.50
CA ILE A 63 -22.65 4.63 -14.20
C ILE A 63 -21.89 4.50 -15.52
N GLN A 64 -22.57 4.77 -16.62
CA GLN A 64 -21.93 4.94 -17.91
C GLN A 64 -21.57 6.40 -18.11
N GLY A 65 -20.40 6.66 -18.72
CA GLY A 65 -19.95 7.99 -19.00
C GLY A 65 -18.76 8.01 -19.97
N PRO A 66 -18.38 9.19 -20.46
CA PRO A 66 -17.21 9.34 -21.31
C PRO A 66 -15.93 8.84 -20.61
N SER A 67 -14.98 8.32 -21.39
CA SER A 67 -13.72 7.79 -20.87
C SER A 67 -12.78 8.86 -20.28
N ASP A 68 -13.03 10.11 -20.60
CA ASP A 68 -12.32 11.30 -20.08
C ASP A 68 -12.93 11.85 -18.76
N VAL A 69 -13.93 11.17 -18.18
CA VAL A 69 -14.52 11.53 -16.89
C VAL A 69 -13.97 10.60 -15.80
N ASP A 70 -13.65 11.20 -14.67
CA ASP A 70 -13.19 10.51 -13.47
C ASP A 70 -14.22 10.62 -12.36
N LEU A 71 -14.47 9.53 -11.63
CA LEU A 71 -15.46 9.46 -10.56
C LEU A 71 -14.81 9.07 -9.24
N ILE A 72 -15.31 9.68 -8.16
CA ILE A 72 -15.07 9.25 -6.78
C ILE A 72 -16.40 9.19 -6.04
N ALA A 73 -16.43 8.49 -4.92
CA ALA A 73 -17.65 8.34 -4.13
C ALA A 73 -17.38 8.53 -2.63
N ASN A 74 -18.45 8.78 -1.89
CA ASN A 74 -18.44 8.79 -0.44
C ASN A 74 -19.69 8.11 0.10
N LEU A 75 -19.51 7.21 1.08
CA LEU A 75 -20.56 6.67 1.92
C LEU A 75 -20.55 7.36 3.28
N LYS A 76 -21.69 7.93 3.72
CA LYS A 76 -21.80 8.64 5.00
C LYS A 76 -22.98 8.14 5.81
N LEU A 77 -22.80 8.06 7.12
CA LEU A 77 -23.88 7.89 8.09
C LEU A 77 -23.87 9.10 9.05
N ASN A 78 -25.00 9.77 9.24
CA ASN A 78 -25.10 10.99 10.06
C ASN A 78 -24.02 12.03 9.75
N ASN A 79 -23.77 12.29 8.47
CA ASN A 79 -22.74 13.18 7.92
C ASN A 79 -21.28 12.76 8.20
N LYS A 80 -21.03 11.63 8.86
CA LYS A 80 -19.68 11.09 9.04
C LYS A 80 -19.34 10.11 7.92
N LYS A 81 -18.19 10.27 7.29
CA LYS A 81 -17.69 9.34 6.27
C LYS A 81 -17.44 7.96 6.90
N ILE A 82 -17.90 6.90 6.23
CA ILE A 82 -17.56 5.51 6.57
C ILE A 82 -16.22 5.19 5.93
N GLU A 83 -15.22 4.95 6.77
CA GLU A 83 -13.90 4.57 6.28
C GLU A 83 -13.93 3.17 5.64
N GLY A 84 -13.33 3.05 4.47
CA GLY A 84 -13.40 1.82 3.68
C GLY A 84 -14.81 1.47 3.19
N GLY A 85 -15.74 2.42 3.25
CA GLY A 85 -17.13 2.22 2.87
C GLY A 85 -17.42 2.35 1.38
N ASP A 86 -16.47 2.85 0.60
CA ASP A 86 -16.65 3.11 -0.83
C ASP A 86 -15.41 2.74 -1.65
N ARG A 87 -15.63 2.31 -2.89
CA ARG A 87 -14.62 2.09 -3.92
C ARG A 87 -15.22 2.36 -5.29
N VAL A 88 -14.49 3.08 -6.14
CA VAL A 88 -14.88 3.33 -7.53
C VAL A 88 -13.80 2.77 -8.44
N GLU A 89 -14.20 2.00 -9.45
CA GLU A 89 -13.32 1.49 -10.50
C GLU A 89 -13.97 1.65 -11.88
N PHE A 90 -13.17 1.78 -12.91
CA PHE A 90 -13.64 1.82 -14.28
C PHE A 90 -13.43 0.45 -14.95
N ASP A 91 -14.55 -0.22 -15.29
CA ASP A 91 -14.51 -1.48 -16.03
C ASP A 91 -14.30 -1.16 -17.53
N THR A 92 -13.08 -1.35 -18.00
CA THR A 92 -12.70 -1.07 -19.40
C THR A 92 -13.39 -1.96 -20.41
N LYS A 93 -13.80 -3.17 -20.02
CA LYS A 93 -14.51 -4.10 -20.91
C LYS A 93 -15.96 -3.68 -21.13
N LYS A 94 -16.61 -3.20 -20.07
CA LYS A 94 -17.99 -2.74 -20.11
C LYS A 94 -18.12 -1.25 -20.38
N GLN A 95 -17.01 -0.49 -20.37
CA GLN A 95 -16.99 0.96 -20.50
C GLN A 95 -17.91 1.64 -19.47
N MET A 96 -17.82 1.19 -18.21
CA MET A 96 -18.67 1.66 -17.11
C MET A 96 -17.88 1.87 -15.83
N HIS A 97 -18.30 2.86 -15.05
CA HIS A 97 -17.84 3.02 -13.67
C HIS A 97 -18.67 2.13 -12.74
N CYS A 98 -17.98 1.34 -11.95
CA CYS A 98 -18.55 0.49 -10.90
C CYS A 98 -18.27 1.14 -9.55
N CYS A 99 -19.30 1.62 -8.87
CA CYS A 99 -19.21 2.23 -7.54
C CYS A 99 -19.72 1.25 -6.50
N TYR A 100 -18.85 0.76 -5.64
CA TYR A 100 -19.14 -0.20 -4.59
C TYR A 100 -19.31 0.51 -3.25
N PHE A 101 -20.32 0.10 -2.46
CA PHE A 101 -20.61 0.68 -1.15
C PHE A 101 -20.77 -0.42 -0.11
N ALA A 102 -19.90 -0.42 0.91
CA ALA A 102 -19.86 -1.38 1.99
C ALA A 102 -20.08 -0.67 3.34
N PRO A 103 -21.31 -0.60 3.84
CA PRO A 103 -21.60 -0.01 5.15
C PRO A 103 -21.05 -0.90 6.26
N ASN A 104 -20.67 -0.27 7.38
CA ASN A 104 -20.15 -0.95 8.58
C ASN A 104 -21.13 -0.95 9.75
N THR A 105 -22.31 -0.37 9.57
CA THR A 105 -23.35 -0.24 10.61
C THR A 105 -24.75 -0.23 9.99
N ILE A 106 -25.75 -0.56 10.80
CA ILE A 106 -27.17 -0.42 10.45
C ILE A 106 -27.52 1.07 10.37
N GLY A 107 -28.44 1.42 9.48
CA GLY A 107 -28.98 2.77 9.35
C GLY A 107 -29.14 3.23 7.92
N LYS A 108 -29.56 4.49 7.77
CA LYS A 108 -29.80 5.13 6.48
C LYS A 108 -28.54 5.91 6.06
N HIS A 109 -27.81 5.34 5.11
CA HIS A 109 -26.54 5.91 4.61
C HIS A 109 -26.81 6.80 3.40
N LYS A 110 -26.09 7.92 3.35
CA LYS A 110 -26.07 8.81 2.18
C LYS A 110 -24.88 8.43 1.30
N ILE A 111 -25.15 8.16 0.03
CA ILE A 111 -24.17 8.00 -1.03
C ILE A 111 -24.06 9.33 -1.77
N THR A 112 -22.85 9.82 -1.98
CA THR A 112 -22.58 10.95 -2.86
C THR A 112 -21.51 10.54 -3.85
N ILE A 113 -21.79 10.67 -5.14
CA ILE A 113 -20.84 10.43 -6.22
C ILE A 113 -20.43 11.78 -6.78
N TYR A 114 -19.13 11.96 -6.98
CA TYR A 114 -18.51 13.16 -7.50
C TYR A 114 -17.82 12.82 -8.83
N ALA A 115 -17.77 13.80 -9.73
CA ALA A 115 -17.14 13.64 -11.03
C ALA A 115 -16.34 14.87 -11.43
N LYS A 116 -15.35 14.68 -12.30
CA LYS A 116 -14.63 15.72 -13.01
C LYS A 116 -14.13 15.22 -14.37
N LYS A 117 -13.74 16.12 -15.28
CA LYS A 117 -12.95 15.75 -16.47
C LYS A 117 -11.50 15.46 -16.07
N LYS A 118 -10.88 14.45 -16.71
CA LYS A 118 -9.50 14.03 -16.41
C LYS A 118 -8.45 15.09 -16.72
N ASP A 119 -8.68 15.85 -17.81
CA ASP A 119 -7.70 16.81 -18.33
C ASP A 119 -7.87 18.24 -17.79
N ALA A 120 -8.85 18.44 -16.89
CA ALA A 120 -9.09 19.76 -16.33
C ALA A 120 -8.42 19.87 -14.95
N GLU A 121 -7.82 21.01 -14.65
CA GLU A 121 -7.51 21.44 -13.27
C GLU A 121 -8.79 21.55 -12.41
N SER A 122 -9.91 21.02 -12.91
CA SER A 122 -11.23 21.09 -12.31
C SER A 122 -11.32 20.31 -11.01
N LYS A 123 -12.02 20.87 -10.05
CA LYS A 123 -12.41 20.19 -8.81
C LYS A 123 -13.49 19.15 -9.10
N TYR A 124 -13.58 18.13 -8.24
CA TYR A 124 -14.70 17.20 -8.25
C TYR A 124 -15.99 17.92 -7.82
N HIS A 125 -17.04 17.77 -8.61
CA HIS A 125 -18.39 18.25 -8.30
C HIS A 125 -19.29 17.08 -7.99
N ASP A 126 -20.22 17.23 -7.04
CA ASP A 126 -21.25 16.24 -6.78
C ASP A 126 -22.17 16.11 -8.00
N VAL A 127 -22.45 14.87 -8.38
CA VAL A 127 -23.24 14.56 -9.56
C VAL A 127 -24.47 13.72 -9.24
N ILE A 128 -24.38 12.80 -8.26
CA ILE A 128 -25.49 11.91 -7.88
C ILE A 128 -25.55 11.77 -6.38
N HIS A 129 -26.76 11.90 -5.81
CA HIS A 129 -27.06 11.53 -4.44
C HIS A 129 -28.03 10.35 -4.41
N LEU A 130 -27.67 9.31 -3.64
CA LEU A 130 -28.48 8.12 -3.42
C LEU A 130 -28.54 7.80 -1.92
N THR A 131 -29.42 6.89 -1.56
CA THR A 131 -29.56 6.39 -0.19
C THR A 131 -29.37 4.89 -0.18
N LEU A 132 -28.59 4.37 0.76
CA LEU A 132 -28.49 2.95 1.07
C LEU A 132 -29.09 2.70 2.46
N ASP A 133 -30.20 1.98 2.49
CA ASP A 133 -30.93 1.67 3.73
C ASP A 133 -30.52 0.28 4.21
N VAL A 134 -29.85 0.23 5.36
CA VAL A 134 -29.29 -1.00 5.93
C VAL A 134 -30.08 -1.36 7.18
N SER A 135 -31.00 -2.29 7.05
CA SER A 135 -31.80 -2.84 8.16
C SER A 135 -31.09 -3.96 8.90
N GLU A 136 -30.21 -4.69 8.20
CA GLU A 136 -29.44 -5.80 8.74
C GLU A 136 -28.03 -5.82 8.13
N MET A 137 -27.03 -6.09 8.97
CA MET A 137 -25.64 -6.20 8.50
C MET A 137 -25.39 -7.55 7.82
N PRO A 138 -24.61 -7.58 6.74
CA PRO A 138 -24.19 -8.84 6.13
C PRO A 138 -23.41 -9.68 7.14
N LYS A 139 -23.55 -11.00 7.04
CA LYS A 139 -22.88 -11.98 7.92
C LYS A 139 -21.36 -11.78 7.96
N ASN A 140 -20.76 -11.43 6.82
CA ASN A 140 -19.34 -11.12 6.68
C ASN A 140 -19.22 -9.72 6.07
N PRO A 141 -19.21 -8.65 6.89
CA PRO A 141 -19.08 -7.30 6.40
C PRO A 141 -17.67 -7.12 5.79
N ILE A 142 -17.63 -6.38 4.70
CA ILE A 142 -16.39 -6.03 4.00
C ILE A 142 -16.08 -4.56 4.12
N SER A 143 -14.86 -4.18 3.75
CA SER A 143 -14.44 -2.80 3.58
C SER A 143 -13.34 -2.72 2.52
N PHE A 144 -13.14 -1.55 1.95
CA PHE A 144 -12.20 -1.37 0.85
C PHE A 144 -10.99 -0.55 1.32
N PRO A 145 -9.76 -0.93 0.96
CA PRO A 145 -8.60 -0.05 1.13
C PRO A 145 -8.79 1.22 0.27
N GLU A 146 -8.18 2.30 0.69
CA GLU A 146 -8.15 3.52 -0.11
C GLU A 146 -7.30 3.26 -1.36
N THR A 147 -7.89 3.44 -2.54
CA THR A 147 -7.21 3.21 -3.83
C THR A 147 -7.20 4.47 -4.66
N TRP A 148 -6.12 4.69 -5.40
CA TRP A 148 -5.97 5.77 -6.38
C TRP A 148 -6.10 5.22 -7.79
N LYS A 149 -6.32 6.12 -8.74
CA LYS A 149 -6.43 5.80 -10.17
C LYS A 149 -5.27 4.92 -10.65
N ASN A 150 -4.04 5.21 -10.19
CA ASN A 150 -2.84 4.47 -10.54
C ASN A 150 -2.94 2.95 -10.25
N PHE A 151 -3.66 2.55 -9.18
CA PHE A 151 -3.91 1.14 -8.86
C PHE A 151 -4.64 0.41 -9.99
N PHE A 152 -5.64 1.05 -10.57
CA PHE A 152 -6.46 0.48 -11.66
C PHE A 152 -5.75 0.59 -13.00
N ASP A 153 -5.10 1.72 -13.30
CA ASP A 153 -4.36 1.95 -14.55
C ASP A 153 -3.20 0.97 -14.73
N LEU A 154 -2.60 0.52 -13.62
CA LEU A 154 -1.55 -0.49 -13.59
C LEU A 154 -2.08 -1.93 -13.47
N ASN A 155 -3.40 -2.15 -13.53
CA ASN A 155 -4.03 -3.46 -13.38
C ASN A 155 -3.55 -4.22 -12.14
N MET A 156 -3.45 -3.54 -11.01
CA MET A 156 -3.04 -4.13 -9.73
C MET A 156 -4.21 -4.86 -9.07
N GLU A 157 -3.92 -5.94 -8.35
CA GLU A 157 -4.90 -6.71 -7.56
C GLU A 157 -4.37 -6.96 -6.15
N VAL A 158 -5.16 -6.63 -5.13
CA VAL A 158 -4.89 -7.07 -3.76
C VAL A 158 -5.30 -8.54 -3.62
N VAL A 159 -4.31 -9.41 -3.44
CA VAL A 159 -4.53 -10.86 -3.26
C VAL A 159 -4.84 -11.19 -1.80
N SER A 160 -4.17 -10.52 -0.85
CA SER A 160 -4.40 -10.66 0.60
C SER A 160 -3.90 -9.40 1.34
N PRO A 161 -4.60 -8.94 2.38
CA PRO A 161 -5.94 -9.38 2.79
C PRO A 161 -6.99 -8.85 1.81
N LYS A 162 -8.00 -9.69 1.52
CA LYS A 162 -9.14 -9.27 0.69
C LYS A 162 -10.18 -8.59 1.55
N ASP A 163 -10.90 -7.65 0.93
CA ASP A 163 -12.13 -7.07 1.47
C ASP A 163 -11.99 -6.44 2.86
N THR A 164 -10.81 -5.86 3.14
CA THR A 164 -10.58 -5.07 4.36
C THR A 164 -9.67 -3.87 4.07
N HIS A 165 -9.96 -2.75 4.75
CA HIS A 165 -9.10 -1.56 4.77
C HIS A 165 -8.24 -1.50 6.04
N LEU A 166 -8.58 -2.31 7.05
CA LEU A 166 -7.95 -2.31 8.36
C LEU A 166 -7.32 -3.67 8.65
N ILE A 167 -6.01 -3.69 8.85
CA ILE A 167 -5.24 -4.88 9.22
C ILE A 167 -4.93 -4.79 10.71
N LYS A 168 -5.17 -5.88 11.44
CA LYS A 168 -4.88 -5.96 12.88
C LYS A 168 -3.56 -6.68 13.08
N VAL A 169 -2.63 -6.03 13.78
CA VAL A 169 -1.36 -6.60 14.20
C VAL A 169 -1.42 -6.74 15.73
N HIS A 170 -1.93 -7.88 16.20
CA HIS A 170 -2.20 -8.14 17.60
C HIS A 170 -1.57 -9.47 18.03
N ASN A 171 -1.46 -9.71 19.35
CA ASN A 171 -1.16 -11.01 19.93
C ASN A 171 0.13 -11.66 19.43
N ARG A 172 1.25 -10.96 19.51
CA ARG A 172 2.59 -11.40 19.09
C ARG A 172 2.82 -11.44 17.57
N GLN A 173 1.88 -10.99 16.76
CA GLN A 173 2.20 -10.68 15.38
C GLN A 173 3.20 -9.51 15.36
N THR A 174 4.18 -9.59 14.49
CA THR A 174 5.25 -8.60 14.40
C THR A 174 5.06 -7.62 13.25
N ASP A 175 4.30 -8.02 12.24
CA ASP A 175 4.09 -7.28 11.02
C ASP A 175 2.73 -7.59 10.38
N ALA A 176 2.29 -6.69 9.52
CA ALA A 176 1.20 -6.90 8.58
C ALA A 176 1.78 -7.26 7.22
N GLU A 177 1.22 -8.25 6.54
CA GLU A 177 1.61 -8.60 5.18
C GLU A 177 0.48 -8.33 4.19
N ILE A 178 0.79 -7.64 3.11
CA ILE A 178 -0.11 -7.38 1.99
C ILE A 178 0.49 -8.02 0.75
N LEU A 179 -0.30 -8.86 0.08
CA LEU A 179 0.10 -9.53 -1.15
C LEU A 179 -0.60 -8.85 -2.34
N ILE A 180 0.19 -8.39 -3.29
CA ILE A 180 -0.31 -7.69 -4.48
C ILE A 180 0.18 -8.40 -5.74
N ARG A 181 -0.74 -8.63 -6.68
CA ARG A 181 -0.43 -9.05 -8.04
C ARG A 181 -0.37 -7.83 -8.94
N THR A 182 0.64 -7.79 -9.79
CA THR A 182 0.82 -6.76 -10.81
C THR A 182 1.28 -7.39 -12.12
N PRO A 183 1.17 -6.69 -13.25
CA PRO A 183 1.95 -7.00 -14.44
C PRO A 183 3.46 -6.96 -14.16
N ASP A 184 4.27 -7.67 -14.96
CA ASP A 184 5.72 -7.82 -14.74
C ASP A 184 6.51 -6.52 -14.90
N ASP A 185 5.95 -5.54 -15.60
CA ASP A 185 6.54 -4.22 -15.83
C ASP A 185 6.23 -3.19 -14.74
N VAL A 186 5.58 -3.60 -13.64
CA VAL A 186 5.23 -2.72 -12.52
C VAL A 186 6.15 -2.93 -11.33
N GLU A 187 6.61 -1.83 -10.75
CA GLU A 187 7.41 -1.79 -9.52
C GLU A 187 6.61 -1.18 -8.37
N LEU A 188 6.81 -1.71 -7.16
CA LEU A 188 6.17 -1.22 -5.94
C LEU A 188 7.18 -0.68 -4.93
N LEU A 189 6.76 0.35 -4.20
CA LEU A 189 7.44 0.91 -3.05
C LEU A 189 6.45 1.01 -1.89
N GLY A 190 6.92 0.84 -0.65
CA GLY A 190 6.10 0.96 0.56
C GLY A 190 6.54 2.09 1.47
N SER A 191 5.62 2.56 2.29
CA SER A 191 5.90 3.43 3.42
C SER A 191 4.93 3.13 4.56
N LEU A 192 5.42 3.12 5.79
CA LEU A 192 4.61 3.06 7.00
C LEU A 192 4.72 4.39 7.74
N THR A 193 3.58 5.01 8.05
CA THR A 193 3.52 6.25 8.83
C THR A 193 2.61 6.10 10.04
N ASN A 194 2.90 6.84 11.10
CA ASN A 194 2.03 6.92 12.27
C ASN A 194 0.89 7.95 12.05
N THR A 195 0.07 8.17 13.07
CA THR A 195 -1.05 9.13 13.02
C THR A 195 -0.64 10.60 12.89
N ARG A 196 0.65 10.92 13.10
CA ARG A 196 1.23 12.25 12.88
C ARG A 196 1.87 12.38 11.50
N GLU A 197 1.67 11.37 10.63
CA GLU A 197 2.31 11.27 9.31
C GLU A 197 3.84 11.13 9.36
N GLU A 198 4.40 10.81 10.53
CA GLU A 198 5.83 10.56 10.67
C GLU A 198 6.17 9.16 10.16
N LYS A 199 7.21 9.05 9.34
CA LYS A 199 7.68 7.77 8.80
C LYS A 199 8.26 6.89 9.90
N VAL A 200 7.89 5.61 9.89
CA VAL A 200 8.45 4.59 10.77
C VAL A 200 9.71 4.03 10.12
N GLU A 201 10.88 4.35 10.68
CA GLU A 201 12.16 3.84 10.20
C GLU A 201 12.24 2.32 10.34
N GLY A 202 12.64 1.64 9.26
CA GLY A 202 12.60 0.16 9.20
C GLY A 202 11.20 -0.44 9.30
N GLY A 203 10.15 0.38 9.17
CA GLY A 203 8.76 -0.04 9.34
C GLY A 203 8.17 -0.77 8.12
N HIS A 204 8.89 -0.91 7.02
CA HIS A 204 8.38 -1.59 5.83
C HIS A 204 9.45 -2.35 5.07
N GLN A 205 9.02 -3.38 4.34
CA GLN A 205 9.81 -4.13 3.39
C GLN A 205 8.93 -4.54 2.21
N VAL A 206 9.31 -4.18 0.99
CA VAL A 206 8.52 -4.48 -0.23
C VAL A 206 9.43 -5.18 -1.23
N PHE A 207 9.03 -6.37 -1.68
CA PHE A 207 9.81 -7.15 -2.64
C PHE A 207 8.93 -8.07 -3.48
N TYR A 208 9.41 -8.43 -4.65
CA TYR A 208 8.76 -9.38 -5.54
C TYR A 208 9.19 -10.81 -5.22
N ASP A 209 8.22 -11.65 -4.82
CA ASP A 209 8.42 -13.09 -4.59
C ASP A 209 8.25 -13.84 -5.93
N ARG A 210 9.36 -14.19 -6.56
CA ARG A 210 9.36 -14.88 -7.87
C ARG A 210 8.68 -16.25 -7.84
N HIS A 211 8.74 -16.97 -6.71
CA HIS A 211 8.12 -18.28 -6.58
C HIS A 211 6.60 -18.21 -6.56
N LYS A 212 6.06 -17.11 -6.03
CA LYS A 212 4.62 -16.88 -5.94
C LYS A 212 4.09 -15.97 -7.02
N SER A 213 4.95 -15.32 -7.79
CA SER A 213 4.62 -14.29 -8.78
C SER A 213 3.76 -13.17 -8.16
N LEU A 214 4.16 -12.72 -6.96
CA LEU A 214 3.44 -11.72 -6.17
C LEU A 214 4.42 -10.76 -5.49
N TRP A 215 4.01 -9.52 -5.34
CA TRP A 215 4.65 -8.59 -4.44
C TRP A 215 4.25 -8.88 -3.00
N ARG A 216 5.24 -8.93 -2.12
CA ARG A 216 5.08 -9.02 -0.68
C ARG A 216 5.41 -7.68 -0.06
N CYS A 217 4.39 -7.03 0.49
CA CYS A 217 4.52 -5.75 1.15
C CYS A 217 4.31 -5.98 2.65
N LYS A 218 5.38 -5.87 3.42
CA LYS A 218 5.39 -6.12 4.86
C LYS A 218 5.53 -4.79 5.60
N PHE A 219 4.76 -4.65 6.69
CA PHE A 219 4.72 -3.43 7.49
C PHE A 219 4.80 -3.78 8.97
N ALA A 220 5.82 -3.29 9.66
CA ALA A 220 6.10 -3.54 11.07
C ALA A 220 5.91 -2.27 11.90
N PRO A 221 4.78 -2.14 12.62
CA PRO A 221 4.58 -1.07 13.59
C PRO A 221 5.63 -1.11 14.70
N ASN A 222 6.11 0.04 15.13
CA ASN A 222 7.13 0.16 16.17
C ASN A 222 6.57 0.38 17.59
N CYS A 223 5.27 0.57 17.73
CA CYS A 223 4.55 0.72 18.99
C CYS A 223 3.05 0.41 18.79
N ASP A 224 2.31 0.41 19.89
CA ASP A 224 0.85 0.32 19.84
C ASP A 224 0.26 1.60 19.25
N GLY A 225 -0.80 1.45 18.44
CA GLY A 225 -1.49 2.57 17.82
C GLY A 225 -1.97 2.30 16.40
N MET A 226 -2.42 3.37 15.75
CA MET A 226 -2.87 3.33 14.36
C MET A 226 -1.76 3.79 13.42
N PHE A 227 -1.60 3.07 12.32
CA PHE A 227 -0.63 3.36 11.27
C PHE A 227 -1.29 3.36 9.90
N ALA A 228 -0.64 4.00 8.94
CA ALA A 228 -0.99 3.96 7.53
C ALA A 228 0.10 3.25 6.73
N ALA A 229 -0.25 2.12 6.11
CA ALA A 229 0.59 1.38 5.18
C ALA A 229 0.26 1.84 3.76
N GLN A 230 1.13 2.67 3.19
CA GLN A 230 0.98 3.23 1.85
C GLN A 230 1.84 2.44 0.88
N ILE A 231 1.25 2.05 -0.25
CA ILE A 231 1.94 1.40 -1.37
C ILE A 231 1.86 2.31 -2.58
N PHE A 232 3.00 2.58 -3.16
CA PHE A 232 3.21 3.37 -4.36
C PHE A 232 3.61 2.45 -5.50
N ALA A 233 3.29 2.84 -6.72
CA ALA A 233 3.60 2.05 -7.89
C ALA A 233 4.00 2.91 -9.09
N LYS A 234 4.78 2.32 -10.00
CA LYS A 234 5.08 2.88 -11.32
C LYS A 234 5.40 1.76 -12.30
N ARG A 235 5.43 2.06 -13.61
CA ARG A 235 6.03 1.15 -14.58
C ARG A 235 7.55 1.24 -14.56
N LYS A 236 8.24 0.14 -14.78
CA LYS A 236 9.72 0.07 -14.83
C LYS A 236 10.32 1.02 -15.87
N ALA A 237 9.63 1.18 -17.01
CA ALA A 237 10.06 2.08 -18.07
C ALA A 237 9.88 3.56 -17.74
N ASP A 238 9.04 3.90 -16.75
CA ASP A 238 8.76 5.28 -16.40
C ASP A 238 9.93 5.86 -15.58
N LYS A 239 10.48 6.97 -16.07
CA LYS A 239 11.53 7.74 -15.37
C LYS A 239 10.97 8.61 -14.25
N GLY A 240 9.63 8.69 -14.13
CA GLY A 240 8.92 9.48 -13.12
C GLY A 240 9.01 8.90 -11.71
N GLU A 241 8.46 9.64 -10.77
CA GLU A 241 8.35 9.22 -9.37
C GLU A 241 7.27 8.15 -9.18
N TYR A 242 7.39 7.38 -8.10
CA TYR A 242 6.33 6.48 -7.67
C TYR A 242 5.12 7.27 -7.22
N THR A 243 3.94 6.88 -7.67
CA THR A 243 2.68 7.52 -7.29
C THR A 243 1.83 6.60 -6.43
N SER A 244 0.97 7.18 -5.60
CA SER A 244 0.10 6.44 -4.68
C SER A 244 -0.79 5.46 -5.45
N ALA A 245 -0.86 4.21 -4.98
CA ALA A 245 -1.68 3.17 -5.56
C ALA A 245 -2.75 2.66 -4.58
N VAL A 246 -2.35 2.20 -3.40
CA VAL A 246 -3.29 1.68 -2.38
C VAL A 246 -2.78 1.95 -0.97
N LYS A 247 -3.71 2.23 -0.04
CA LYS A 247 -3.41 2.45 1.38
C LYS A 247 -4.32 1.63 2.27
N PHE A 248 -3.70 1.01 3.27
CA PHE A 248 -4.36 0.29 4.35
C PHE A 248 -4.11 1.00 5.68
N LYS A 249 -5.03 0.83 6.62
CA LYS A 249 -4.79 1.14 8.02
C LYS A 249 -4.29 -0.08 8.76
N ILE A 250 -3.43 0.12 9.75
CA ILE A 250 -2.96 -0.94 10.65
C ILE A 250 -3.32 -0.55 12.07
N ASP A 251 -4.07 -1.41 12.77
CA ASP A 251 -4.32 -1.32 14.21
C ASP A 251 -3.33 -2.23 14.93
N ALA A 252 -2.33 -1.65 15.58
CA ALA A 252 -1.28 -2.35 16.28
C ALA A 252 -1.54 -2.37 17.78
N LYS A 253 -1.49 -3.57 18.40
CA LYS A 253 -1.69 -3.75 19.84
C LYS A 253 -0.76 -4.82 20.41
N ASN A 254 -0.22 -4.56 21.58
CA ASN A 254 0.71 -5.46 22.27
C ASN A 254 1.94 -5.77 21.43
N ILE A 255 2.52 -4.72 20.83
CA ILE A 255 3.74 -4.85 20.02
C ILE A 255 4.92 -5.26 20.91
N LEU A 256 5.71 -6.21 20.42
CA LEU A 256 6.88 -6.73 21.13
C LEU A 256 7.93 -5.64 21.38
N THR A 257 8.60 -5.72 22.51
CA THR A 257 9.74 -4.85 22.85
C THR A 257 11.01 -5.69 22.86
N PRO A 258 12.04 -5.38 22.07
CA PRO A 258 12.07 -4.37 21.02
C PRO A 258 11.20 -4.75 19.80
N PRO A 259 10.62 -3.74 19.11
CA PRO A 259 9.78 -3.99 17.95
C PRO A 259 10.57 -4.58 16.77
N MET A 260 9.87 -5.26 15.89
CA MET A 260 10.44 -5.71 14.61
C MET A 260 10.76 -4.50 13.74
N SER A 261 11.87 -4.59 12.99
CA SER A 261 12.23 -3.62 11.97
C SER A 261 12.96 -4.29 10.81
N TYR A 262 12.85 -3.71 9.61
CA TYR A 262 13.49 -4.21 8.41
C TYR A 262 14.68 -3.34 8.03
N PRO A 263 15.83 -3.92 7.65
CA PRO A 263 16.90 -3.17 7.02
C PRO A 263 16.45 -2.66 5.65
N ASN A 264 17.07 -1.60 5.16
CA ASN A 264 16.90 -1.21 3.78
C ASN A 264 17.46 -2.31 2.88
N THR A 265 16.67 -2.75 1.90
CA THR A 265 17.07 -3.74 0.90
C THR A 265 16.73 -3.23 -0.49
N TRP A 266 17.64 -3.46 -1.44
CA TRP A 266 17.43 -3.14 -2.85
C TRP A 266 16.95 -4.36 -3.64
N PRO A 267 16.36 -4.20 -4.82
CA PRO A 267 15.85 -5.32 -5.62
C PRO A 267 16.87 -6.44 -5.83
N LEU A 268 18.14 -6.08 -6.05
CA LEU A 268 19.23 -7.03 -6.25
C LEU A 268 19.41 -8.00 -5.06
N PHE A 269 19.09 -7.60 -3.81
CA PHE A 269 19.10 -8.49 -2.65
C PHE A 269 18.24 -9.75 -2.89
N TYR A 270 17.04 -9.54 -3.42
CA TYR A 270 16.09 -10.63 -3.71
C TYR A 270 16.44 -11.38 -4.98
N GLU A 271 17.00 -10.69 -5.97
CA GLU A 271 17.46 -11.25 -7.23
C GLU A 271 18.64 -12.20 -7.07
N LEU A 272 19.52 -11.89 -6.14
CA LEU A 272 20.63 -12.76 -5.74
C LEU A 272 20.19 -13.88 -4.81
N GLY A 273 18.93 -13.94 -4.37
CA GLY A 273 18.41 -14.96 -3.47
C GLY A 273 18.97 -14.90 -2.05
N LEU A 274 19.37 -13.70 -1.59
CA LEU A 274 19.96 -13.49 -0.26
C LEU A 274 18.92 -13.63 0.85
N LYS A 275 19.37 -14.09 2.03
CA LYS A 275 18.54 -14.18 3.25
C LYS A 275 19.34 -13.73 4.46
N ILE A 276 18.75 -12.85 5.26
CA ILE A 276 19.34 -12.39 6.52
C ILE A 276 19.15 -13.50 7.58
N GLU A 277 20.24 -14.03 8.09
CA GLU A 277 20.26 -15.03 9.16
C GLU A 277 20.42 -14.41 10.55
N ALA A 278 21.18 -13.31 10.63
CA ALA A 278 21.31 -12.49 11.84
C ALA A 278 21.76 -11.05 11.50
N PRO A 279 21.24 -10.03 12.22
CA PRO A 279 20.16 -10.10 13.18
C PRO A 279 18.82 -10.33 12.49
N ARG A 280 18.01 -11.24 13.00
CA ARG A 280 16.66 -11.47 12.45
C ARG A 280 15.71 -10.39 12.91
N ASN A 281 14.88 -9.89 11.99
CA ASN A 281 13.81 -8.92 12.28
C ASN A 281 14.29 -7.62 12.92
N ARG A 282 15.50 -7.17 12.60
CA ARG A 282 16.08 -5.92 13.08
C ARG A 282 16.86 -5.22 11.99
N ALA A 283 16.56 -3.93 11.80
CA ALA A 283 17.32 -3.03 10.94
C ALA A 283 18.65 -2.59 11.58
N THR A 284 18.74 -2.74 12.91
CA THR A 284 19.91 -2.32 13.67
C THR A 284 20.72 -3.55 14.09
N ALA A 285 21.98 -3.59 13.68
CA ALA A 285 22.94 -4.56 14.14
C ALA A 285 23.29 -4.31 15.63
N VAL A 286 23.62 -5.37 16.34
CA VAL A 286 24.04 -5.30 17.75
C VAL A 286 25.53 -5.54 17.83
N TRP A 287 26.23 -4.70 18.57
CA TRP A 287 27.61 -4.95 18.96
C TRP A 287 27.62 -5.57 20.36
N PRO A 288 27.83 -6.88 20.50
CA PRO A 288 27.78 -7.56 21.81
C PRO A 288 28.89 -7.07 22.75
N ASP A 289 28.62 -7.01 24.05
CA ASP A 289 29.56 -6.44 25.04
C ASP A 289 30.90 -7.17 25.16
N ASN A 290 30.90 -8.46 24.85
CA ASN A 290 32.08 -9.33 24.89
C ASN A 290 32.75 -9.53 23.53
N ALA A 291 32.27 -8.86 22.47
CA ALA A 291 32.79 -9.03 21.12
C ALA A 291 33.64 -7.84 20.68
N SER A 292 34.60 -8.09 19.79
CA SER A 292 35.48 -7.06 19.20
C SER A 292 34.87 -6.40 17.96
N PHE A 293 33.76 -6.94 17.46
CA PHE A 293 33.05 -6.48 16.27
C PHE A 293 31.56 -6.75 16.36
N ALA A 294 30.76 -6.05 15.59
CA ALA A 294 29.38 -6.40 15.30
C ALA A 294 29.33 -7.34 14.10
N GLU A 295 28.39 -8.27 14.07
CA GLU A 295 28.28 -9.30 13.04
C GLU A 295 26.89 -9.26 12.39
N ILE A 296 26.87 -9.38 11.06
CA ILE A 296 25.68 -9.66 10.25
C ILE A 296 25.94 -10.96 9.51
N ARG A 297 24.96 -11.87 9.49
CA ARG A 297 25.05 -13.14 8.76
C ARG A 297 24.01 -13.21 7.67
N ILE A 298 24.45 -13.58 6.46
CA ILE A 298 23.60 -13.69 5.27
C ILE A 298 23.91 -15.01 4.58
N SER A 299 22.87 -15.80 4.30
CA SER A 299 22.99 -16.94 3.39
C SER A 299 22.80 -16.47 1.95
N ALA A 300 23.61 -17.02 1.05
CA ALA A 300 23.61 -16.73 -0.36
C ALA A 300 23.82 -18.01 -1.19
N PRO A 301 23.35 -18.06 -2.43
CA PRO A 301 23.73 -19.09 -3.40
C PRO A 301 25.26 -19.12 -3.62
N ASN A 302 25.80 -20.28 -4.02
CA ASN A 302 27.24 -20.51 -4.17
C ASN A 302 27.91 -19.63 -5.24
N ASP A 303 27.13 -19.12 -6.20
CA ASP A 303 27.59 -18.24 -7.26
C ASP A 303 27.59 -16.75 -6.88
N VAL A 304 27.24 -16.43 -5.62
CA VAL A 304 27.14 -15.04 -5.14
C VAL A 304 28.25 -14.73 -4.15
N ALA A 305 28.95 -13.64 -4.44
CA ALA A 305 29.91 -13.04 -3.52
C ALA A 305 29.31 -11.82 -2.82
N LEU A 306 29.69 -11.64 -1.53
CA LEU A 306 29.33 -10.47 -0.76
C LEU A 306 30.57 -9.69 -0.34
N SER A 307 30.42 -8.38 -0.28
CA SER A 307 31.36 -7.43 0.30
C SER A 307 30.63 -6.51 1.27
N CYS A 308 31.34 -5.85 2.17
CA CYS A 308 30.74 -4.93 3.10
C CYS A 308 31.61 -3.71 3.40
N GLY A 309 30.98 -2.67 3.90
CA GLY A 309 31.63 -1.43 4.31
C GLY A 309 30.85 -0.73 5.41
N ILE A 310 31.52 0.14 6.14
CA ILE A 310 30.92 0.96 7.19
C ILE A 310 31.11 2.43 6.86
N LYS A 311 30.06 3.23 7.05
CA LYS A 311 30.08 4.68 6.89
C LYS A 311 29.70 5.36 8.20
N PHE A 312 30.34 6.47 8.48
CA PHE A 312 30.01 7.38 9.55
C PHE A 312 29.86 8.79 8.98
N ASN A 313 28.70 9.44 9.20
CA ASN A 313 28.38 10.74 8.59
C ASN A 313 28.62 10.77 7.06
N GLY A 314 28.26 9.68 6.37
CA GLY A 314 28.44 9.55 4.92
C GLY A 314 29.86 9.21 4.46
N ILE A 315 30.86 9.25 5.35
CA ILE A 315 32.26 8.95 5.04
C ILE A 315 32.54 7.47 5.30
N LYS A 316 33.14 6.80 4.31
CA LYS A 316 33.56 5.39 4.43
C LYS A 316 34.75 5.29 5.38
N ASN A 317 34.71 4.37 6.33
CA ASN A 317 35.82 4.04 7.22
C ASN A 317 36.53 2.81 6.64
N GLU A 318 37.77 3.01 6.21
CA GLU A 318 38.58 1.95 5.62
C GLU A 318 39.03 0.94 6.68
N ASN A 319 39.15 -0.34 6.28
CA ASN A 319 39.62 -1.45 7.12
C ASN A 319 38.78 -1.71 8.41
N CYS A 320 37.59 -1.16 8.46
CA CYS A 320 36.65 -1.34 9.60
C CYS A 320 35.55 -2.36 9.30
N ALA A 321 35.57 -3.02 8.16
CA ALA A 321 34.63 -4.06 7.77
C ALA A 321 35.34 -5.20 7.04
N LEU A 322 34.84 -6.43 7.26
CA LEU A 322 35.36 -7.64 6.63
C LEU A 322 34.22 -8.56 6.25
N ALA A 323 34.19 -9.01 5.01
CA ALA A 323 33.29 -10.07 4.55
C ALA A 323 34.08 -11.39 4.41
N GLN A 324 33.60 -12.46 5.01
CA GLN A 324 34.19 -13.79 4.87
C GLN A 324 33.09 -14.86 4.76
N PHE A 325 33.35 -15.90 3.99
CA PHE A 325 32.42 -17.03 3.85
C PHE A 325 32.73 -18.11 4.88
N ASP A 326 31.73 -18.49 5.68
CA ASP A 326 31.81 -19.58 6.63
C ASP A 326 31.37 -20.88 5.93
N HIS A 327 32.33 -21.72 5.55
CA HIS A 327 32.08 -22.97 4.83
C HIS A 327 31.30 -24.01 5.66
N ASP A 328 31.45 -24.00 6.99
CA ASP A 328 30.78 -24.96 7.85
C ASP A 328 29.28 -24.64 7.94
N LYS A 329 28.94 -23.34 7.99
CA LYS A 329 27.55 -22.87 8.09
C LYS A 329 26.93 -22.49 6.74
N GLN A 330 27.72 -22.51 5.67
CA GLN A 330 27.27 -22.11 4.33
C GLN A 330 26.64 -20.71 4.32
N GLN A 331 27.32 -19.74 4.97
CA GLN A 331 26.81 -18.36 5.07
C GLN A 331 27.95 -17.36 5.12
N TRP A 332 27.68 -16.15 4.67
CA TRP A 332 28.56 -15.01 4.79
C TRP A 332 28.49 -14.43 6.20
N GLN A 333 29.65 -14.21 6.80
CA GLN A 333 29.88 -13.43 8.01
C GLN A 333 30.40 -12.05 7.61
N LEU A 334 29.65 -11.01 7.95
CA LEU A 334 29.98 -9.62 7.68
C LEU A 334 30.30 -8.96 9.03
N LEU A 335 31.56 -8.63 9.25
CA LEU A 335 32.11 -8.14 10.50
C LEU A 335 32.36 -6.65 10.42
N PHE A 336 31.97 -5.92 11.47
CA PHE A 336 32.07 -4.44 11.51
C PHE A 336 32.69 -3.99 12.84
N ALA A 337 33.79 -3.24 12.76
CA ALA A 337 34.52 -2.69 13.92
C ALA A 337 34.66 -1.16 13.82
N PRO A 338 33.59 -0.40 14.16
CA PRO A 338 33.61 1.06 14.09
C PRO A 338 34.64 1.66 15.03
N GLN A 339 35.26 2.76 14.61
CA GLN A 339 36.35 3.44 15.32
C GLN A 339 35.89 4.66 16.14
N CYS A 340 34.60 5.05 16.01
CA CYS A 340 34.04 6.19 16.72
C CYS A 340 32.63 5.88 17.26
N ALA A 341 32.21 6.61 18.30
CA ALA A 341 30.84 6.53 18.81
C ALA A 341 29.89 7.28 17.89
N GLY A 342 28.64 6.82 17.84
CA GLY A 342 27.58 7.41 17.05
C GLY A 342 26.79 6.40 16.24
N LEU A 343 25.98 6.90 15.29
CA LEU A 343 25.19 6.09 14.36
C LEU A 343 26.01 5.81 13.10
N HIS A 344 26.21 4.53 12.81
CA HIS A 344 26.91 4.05 11.64
C HIS A 344 25.95 3.40 10.65
N GLN A 345 26.25 3.50 9.36
CA GLN A 345 25.59 2.79 8.26
C GLN A 345 26.47 1.61 7.86
N LEU A 346 25.91 0.41 7.91
CA LEU A 346 26.58 -0.83 7.50
C LEU A 346 26.07 -1.20 6.12
N MET A 347 26.89 -1.01 5.10
CA MET A 347 26.57 -1.28 3.71
C MET A 347 26.99 -2.68 3.33
N ILE A 348 26.12 -3.40 2.67
CA ILE A 348 26.36 -4.73 2.13
C ILE A 348 26.22 -4.65 0.62
N TYR A 349 27.20 -5.18 -0.08
CA TYR A 349 27.27 -5.22 -1.53
C TYR A 349 27.29 -6.68 -1.99
N GLY A 350 26.62 -6.97 -3.11
CA GLY A 350 26.57 -8.33 -3.68
C GLY A 350 26.80 -8.32 -5.18
N GLY A 351 27.29 -9.42 -5.71
CA GLY A 351 27.47 -9.66 -7.14
C GLY A 351 27.62 -11.13 -7.44
N ARG A 352 27.43 -11.52 -8.71
CA ARG A 352 27.64 -12.92 -9.15
C ARG A 352 29.07 -13.10 -9.62
N HIS A 353 29.64 -14.26 -9.34
CA HIS A 353 30.95 -14.67 -9.86
C HIS A 353 30.99 -14.76 -11.38
N SER A 354 29.85 -15.00 -12.02
CA SER A 354 29.72 -15.06 -13.49
C SER A 354 29.97 -13.73 -14.19
N ASP A 355 29.79 -12.63 -13.45
CA ASP A 355 29.97 -11.28 -14.01
C ASP A 355 31.48 -10.95 -14.03
N SER A 356 32.05 -10.75 -15.20
CA SER A 356 33.48 -10.48 -15.33
C SER A 356 33.74 -9.07 -15.86
N PRO A 357 34.38 -8.18 -15.08
CA PRO A 357 34.76 -8.35 -13.67
C PRO A 357 33.52 -8.35 -12.75
N THR A 358 33.59 -9.09 -11.64
CA THR A 358 32.49 -9.10 -10.66
C THR A 358 32.23 -7.68 -10.16
N THR A 359 31.05 -7.15 -10.48
CA THR A 359 30.61 -5.84 -10.03
C THR A 359 29.79 -6.00 -8.75
N PHE A 360 30.14 -5.27 -7.71
CA PHE A 360 29.44 -5.26 -6.45
C PHE A 360 28.51 -4.07 -6.36
N GLU A 361 27.21 -4.33 -6.25
CA GLU A 361 26.20 -3.30 -6.05
C GLU A 361 25.61 -3.38 -4.65
N ALA A 362 25.06 -2.26 -4.14
CA ALA A 362 24.43 -2.22 -2.84
C ALA A 362 23.20 -3.13 -2.81
N VAL A 363 23.13 -4.05 -1.84
CA VAL A 363 22.03 -5.00 -1.67
C VAL A 363 21.27 -4.81 -0.36
N ALA A 364 21.97 -4.41 0.73
CA ALA A 364 21.32 -4.13 2.00
C ALA A 364 22.09 -3.08 2.82
N GLU A 365 21.34 -2.36 3.67
CA GLU A 365 21.88 -1.41 4.63
C GLU A 365 21.27 -1.66 6.01
N PHE A 366 22.14 -1.73 7.01
CA PHE A 366 21.79 -1.80 8.42
C PHE A 366 22.33 -0.58 9.15
N SER A 367 21.74 -0.27 10.30
CA SER A 367 22.25 0.71 11.25
C SER A 367 23.06 0.01 12.35
N LEU A 368 24.06 0.71 12.92
CA LEU A 368 24.76 0.29 14.12
C LEU A 368 24.93 1.50 15.05
N ILE A 369 24.35 1.43 16.24
CA ILE A 369 24.50 2.47 17.25
C ILE A 369 25.65 2.09 18.19
N VAL A 370 26.71 2.92 18.21
CA VAL A 370 27.88 2.75 19.06
C VAL A 370 27.84 3.78 20.18
N THR A 371 27.59 3.34 21.38
CA THR A 371 27.54 4.20 22.58
C THR A 371 28.91 4.36 23.22
N LYS A 372 29.77 3.33 23.13
CA LYS A 372 31.12 3.32 23.69
C LYS A 372 32.06 2.57 22.76
N ILE A 373 33.18 3.21 22.46
CA ILE A 373 34.24 2.57 21.63
C ILE A 373 34.94 1.52 22.49
N ARG A 374 35.16 0.38 21.89
CA ARG A 374 35.94 -0.72 22.44
C ARG A 374 37.33 -0.70 21.82
N LYS A 375 38.22 -1.61 22.26
CA LYS A 375 39.53 -1.73 21.67
C LYS A 375 39.39 -1.85 20.14
N PRO A 376 39.89 -0.86 19.37
CA PRO A 376 39.67 -0.85 17.94
C PRO A 376 40.39 -2.02 17.28
N ILE A 377 39.67 -2.75 16.46
CA ILE A 377 40.23 -3.77 15.55
C ILE A 377 40.26 -3.15 14.17
N ILE A 378 41.38 -3.37 13.47
CA ILE A 378 41.55 -3.05 12.07
C ILE A 378 41.63 -4.38 11.33
N PHE A 379 40.74 -4.59 10.37
CA PHE A 379 40.80 -5.77 9.52
C PHE A 379 41.92 -5.64 8.47
N PRO A 380 42.59 -6.75 8.13
CA PRO A 380 43.57 -6.74 7.05
C PRO A 380 42.87 -6.40 5.72
N VAL A 381 43.60 -5.77 4.83
CA VAL A 381 43.13 -5.55 3.45
C VAL A 381 43.08 -6.94 2.79
N THR A 382 41.86 -7.47 2.62
CA THR A 382 41.66 -8.73 1.90
C THR A 382 41.62 -8.42 0.41
N TYR A 383 42.71 -8.76 -0.30
CA TYR A 383 42.64 -8.89 -1.75
C TYR A 383 41.86 -10.21 -2.05
N THR A 384 40.60 -10.11 -2.30
CA THR A 384 39.86 -11.22 -2.93
C THR A 384 40.35 -11.28 -4.38
N LYS A 385 41.36 -12.11 -4.64
CA LYS A 385 41.55 -12.69 -5.96
C LYS A 385 40.47 -13.76 -6.11
N PHE A 386 39.43 -13.47 -6.87
CA PHE A 386 38.52 -14.47 -7.39
C PHE A 386 39.01 -14.96 -8.76
#